data_22f3d6597796cf323da02cd336f962d6
#
_entry.id   22f3d6597796cf323da02cd336f962d6
#
_cell.length_a   1.000
_cell.length_b   1.000
_cell.length_c   1.000
_cell.angle_alpha   90.00
_cell.angle_beta   90.00
_cell.angle_gamma   90.00
#
_symmetry.space_group_name_H-M   'P 1'
#
loop_
_entity.id
_entity.type
_entity.pdbx_description
1 polymer ?
#
loop_
_entity_poly.entity_id
_entity_poly.type
_entity_poly.pdbx_seq_one_letter_code
_entity_poly.pdbx_strand_id
1 'polypeptide(L)'
;MNPYYKDYAEFLSEHFQGKVQKISVNTGNVCPNRDGTLGRGGCIYCNNAAFTPDYAAPLLSVTEQLDRGIDFFRGKYPEMRYLAYFQSYTSTNGDVDALMAQFREAAAHSGVAGIVIGTRPDCMPDELLSKLAELNRRTSVIIEYGAESAHNATLQLINRCHTWEQTVDAVSRTAKDGIPVGLHLILGLPGETQQMMLETVDAVNALPIATVKFHQLQIVRGTALARAVEEGTLSVDTYSVDEYISLCVSIVYRLRRDIAIDRFTSQTPAELLISPRWGLKNYQFTHRLLHRLAEEAGQHS
;
A
#
# COMPACT_ATOMS: atom_id res chain seq x y z
N MET A 1 -15.22 17.42 0.06
CA MET A 1 -15.37 16.09 0.70
C MET A 1 -16.12 15.16 -0.26
N ASN A 2 -15.67 13.94 -0.36
CA ASN A 2 -16.37 12.91 -1.11
C ASN A 2 -17.60 12.44 -0.29
N PRO A 3 -18.82 12.44 -0.84
CA PRO A 3 -20.02 12.10 -0.06
C PRO A 3 -20.14 10.59 0.23
N TYR A 4 -19.41 9.74 -0.47
CA TYR A 4 -19.57 8.29 -0.41
C TYR A 4 -18.58 7.60 0.53
N TYR A 5 -17.35 8.10 0.65
CA TYR A 5 -16.32 7.57 1.52
C TYR A 5 -15.29 8.65 1.87
N LYS A 6 -14.59 8.48 2.98
CA LYS A 6 -13.43 9.33 3.33
C LYS A 6 -12.29 9.02 2.36
N ASP A 7 -11.84 10.00 1.61
CA ASP A 7 -10.71 9.82 0.70
C ASP A 7 -9.36 10.16 1.38
N TYR A 8 -8.27 9.73 0.75
CA TYR A 8 -6.94 9.94 1.30
C TYR A 8 -6.53 11.42 1.36
N ALA A 9 -7.08 12.27 0.48
CA ALA A 9 -6.80 13.71 0.53
C ALA A 9 -7.42 14.34 1.78
N GLU A 10 -8.59 13.88 2.20
CA GLU A 10 -9.23 14.29 3.45
C GLU A 10 -8.38 13.85 4.66
N PHE A 11 -7.95 12.59 4.72
CA PHE A 11 -7.03 12.10 5.74
C PHE A 11 -5.74 12.92 5.80
N LEU A 12 -5.13 13.21 4.66
CA LEU A 12 -3.91 14.02 4.61
C LEU A 12 -4.14 15.45 5.10
N SER A 13 -5.30 16.05 4.81
CA SER A 13 -5.63 17.42 5.26
C SER A 13 -5.83 17.54 6.78
N GLU A 14 -6.17 16.43 7.46
CA GLU A 14 -6.25 16.36 8.93
C GLU A 14 -4.85 16.31 9.58
N HIS A 15 -3.83 15.84 8.87
CA HIS A 15 -2.48 15.61 9.40
C HIS A 15 -1.45 16.62 8.90
N PHE A 16 -1.68 17.25 7.74
CA PHE A 16 -0.71 18.12 7.10
C PHE A 16 -1.35 19.42 6.61
N GLN A 17 -0.63 20.53 6.79
CA GLN A 17 -1.03 21.80 6.19
C GLN A 17 -0.70 21.79 4.67
N GLY A 18 -1.69 22.11 3.86
CA GLY A 18 -1.54 22.17 2.39
C GLY A 18 -1.53 20.78 1.74
N LYS A 19 -1.20 20.78 0.45
CA LYS A 19 -1.15 19.53 -0.33
C LYS A 19 0.20 18.85 -0.14
N VAL A 20 0.17 17.53 0.01
CA VAL A 20 1.37 16.69 0.12
C VAL A 20 1.39 15.62 -0.98
N GLN A 21 2.59 15.25 -1.43
CA GLN A 21 2.83 14.20 -2.42
C GLN A 21 3.83 13.20 -1.88
N LYS A 22 3.56 11.89 -2.04
CA LYS A 22 4.52 10.84 -1.69
C LYS A 22 5.67 10.83 -2.71
N ILE A 23 6.92 10.82 -2.20
CA ILE A 23 8.15 10.57 -2.96
C ILE A 23 8.71 9.24 -2.50
N SER A 24 8.84 8.29 -3.43
CA SER A 24 9.38 6.97 -3.14
C SER A 24 10.85 7.04 -2.76
N VAL A 25 11.22 6.33 -1.70
CA VAL A 25 12.60 6.14 -1.25
C VAL A 25 12.89 4.64 -1.21
N ASN A 26 14.03 4.25 -1.77
CA ASN A 26 14.52 2.88 -1.80
C ASN A 26 15.79 2.78 -0.95
N THR A 27 15.70 2.08 0.17
CA THR A 27 16.79 1.91 1.12
C THR A 27 17.73 0.73 0.80
N GLY A 28 17.42 -0.03 -0.25
CA GLY A 28 18.16 -1.25 -0.60
C GLY A 28 17.83 -2.45 0.30
N ASN A 29 16.93 -2.30 1.27
CA ASN A 29 16.54 -3.40 2.15
C ASN A 29 15.86 -4.51 1.36
N VAL A 30 16.13 -5.76 1.72
CA VAL A 30 15.58 -6.94 1.07
C VAL A 30 14.39 -7.46 1.87
N CYS A 31 13.47 -8.13 1.19
CA CYS A 31 12.34 -8.79 1.85
C CYS A 31 12.79 -10.13 2.46
N PRO A 32 12.47 -10.43 3.75
CA PRO A 32 12.84 -11.70 4.40
C PRO A 32 12.20 -12.92 3.73
N ASN A 33 11.17 -12.72 2.92
CA ASN A 33 10.58 -13.76 2.06
C ASN A 33 11.39 -13.99 0.76
N ARG A 34 12.52 -13.30 0.58
CA ARG A 34 13.42 -13.44 -0.59
C ARG A 34 14.84 -13.81 -0.21
N ASP A 35 15.35 -13.31 0.91
CA ASP A 35 16.73 -13.53 1.36
C ASP A 35 16.94 -14.90 2.05
N GLY A 36 15.87 -15.62 2.31
CA GLY A 36 15.87 -16.94 2.94
C GLY A 36 15.65 -16.92 4.45
N THR A 37 15.46 -15.75 5.06
CA THR A 37 15.19 -15.61 6.50
C THR A 37 13.84 -16.22 6.88
N LEU A 38 12.79 -15.90 6.13
CA LEU A 38 11.43 -16.47 6.30
C LEU A 38 11.05 -17.38 5.13
N GLY A 39 11.45 -17.04 3.93
CA GLY A 39 11.10 -17.75 2.72
C GLY A 39 12.05 -17.44 1.56
N ARG A 40 11.79 -18.06 0.42
CA ARG A 40 12.54 -17.83 -0.82
C ARG A 40 11.60 -17.48 -1.96
N GLY A 41 12.10 -16.71 -2.92
CA GLY A 41 11.36 -16.34 -4.13
C GLY A 41 10.39 -15.17 -3.96
N GLY A 42 9.97 -14.85 -2.74
CA GLY A 42 9.01 -13.78 -2.45
C GLY A 42 7.56 -14.20 -2.70
N CYS A 43 6.63 -13.28 -2.51
CA CYS A 43 5.24 -13.49 -2.87
C CYS A 43 5.10 -13.74 -4.37
N ILE A 44 4.19 -14.65 -4.76
CA ILE A 44 4.08 -15.10 -6.16
C ILE A 44 3.78 -13.98 -7.15
N TYR A 45 3.10 -12.91 -6.71
CA TYR A 45 2.71 -11.75 -7.52
C TYR A 45 3.74 -10.61 -7.53
N CYS A 46 4.78 -10.69 -6.68
CA CYS A 46 5.64 -9.53 -6.40
C CYS A 46 6.73 -9.32 -7.47
N ASN A 47 6.70 -8.13 -8.07
CA ASN A 47 7.78 -7.58 -8.88
C ASN A 47 8.08 -6.15 -8.43
N ASN A 48 9.16 -5.95 -7.65
CA ASN A 48 9.50 -4.64 -7.08
C ASN A 48 9.85 -3.59 -8.15
N ALA A 49 10.38 -4.01 -9.30
CA ALA A 49 10.68 -3.09 -10.41
C ALA A 49 9.42 -2.38 -10.95
N ALA A 50 8.24 -2.98 -10.77
CA ALA A 50 6.98 -2.36 -11.19
C ALA A 50 6.57 -1.13 -10.33
N PHE A 51 7.19 -0.94 -9.16
CA PHE A 51 6.77 0.08 -8.18
C PHE A 51 7.89 1.07 -7.81
N THR A 52 9.13 0.82 -8.26
CA THR A 52 10.29 1.65 -7.92
C THR A 52 10.57 2.62 -9.09
N PRO A 53 10.39 3.94 -8.90
CA PRO A 53 10.73 4.91 -9.93
C PRO A 53 12.25 5.03 -10.10
N ASP A 54 12.70 5.45 -11.29
CA ASP A 54 14.12 5.52 -11.65
C ASP A 54 14.95 6.45 -10.74
N TYR A 55 14.33 7.47 -10.16
CA TYR A 55 15.02 8.38 -9.24
C TYR A 55 15.30 7.73 -7.86
N ALA A 56 14.59 6.67 -7.48
CA ALA A 56 14.73 5.98 -6.20
C ALA A 56 15.72 4.80 -6.32
N ALA A 57 17.01 5.11 -6.51
CA ALA A 57 18.04 4.11 -6.65
C ALA A 57 18.72 3.81 -5.29
N PRO A 58 18.91 2.54 -4.87
CA PRO A 58 19.40 2.17 -3.53
C PRO A 58 20.87 2.55 -3.26
N LEU A 59 21.62 2.93 -4.30
CA LEU A 59 23.00 3.41 -4.16
C LEU A 59 23.09 4.89 -3.77
N LEU A 60 21.97 5.62 -3.83
CA LEU A 60 21.89 7.03 -3.45
C LEU A 60 21.50 7.16 -1.99
N SER A 61 21.96 8.22 -1.31
CA SER A 61 21.48 8.60 0.01
C SER A 61 19.97 8.89 -0.02
N VAL A 62 19.31 8.86 1.14
CA VAL A 62 17.89 9.22 1.24
C VAL A 62 17.66 10.65 0.77
N THR A 63 18.53 11.57 1.16
CA THR A 63 18.50 12.98 0.74
C THR A 63 18.57 13.13 -0.78
N GLU A 64 19.52 12.47 -1.45
CA GLU A 64 19.65 12.53 -2.91
C GLU A 64 18.42 11.98 -3.64
N GLN A 65 17.81 10.90 -3.13
CA GLN A 65 16.57 10.36 -3.70
C GLN A 65 15.41 11.33 -3.53
N LEU A 66 15.31 11.98 -2.36
CA LEU A 66 14.29 12.99 -2.09
C LEU A 66 14.47 14.21 -3.00
N ASP A 67 15.68 14.74 -3.14
CA ASP A 67 15.98 15.87 -4.03
C ASP A 67 15.56 15.57 -5.47
N ARG A 68 15.93 14.40 -6.00
CA ARG A 68 15.54 13.96 -7.35
C ARG A 68 14.04 13.78 -7.49
N GLY A 69 13.37 13.22 -6.49
CA GLY A 69 11.92 13.08 -6.47
C GLY A 69 11.20 14.42 -6.41
N ILE A 70 11.70 15.36 -5.60
CA ILE A 70 11.19 16.73 -5.53
C ILE A 70 11.32 17.42 -6.89
N ASP A 71 12.48 17.34 -7.52
CA ASP A 71 12.71 17.95 -8.84
C ASP A 71 11.80 17.36 -9.92
N PHE A 72 11.54 16.04 -9.86
CA PHE A 72 10.60 15.38 -10.76
C PHE A 72 9.16 15.93 -10.66
N PHE A 73 8.70 16.28 -9.44
CA PHE A 73 7.34 16.77 -9.20
C PHE A 73 7.22 18.31 -9.22
N ARG A 74 8.29 19.05 -8.94
CA ARG A 74 8.30 20.52 -8.79
C ARG A 74 7.71 21.25 -9.98
N GLY A 75 8.03 20.82 -11.21
CA GLY A 75 7.52 21.45 -12.43
C GLY A 75 5.99 21.39 -12.55
N LYS A 76 5.35 20.41 -11.90
CA LYS A 76 3.89 20.24 -11.94
C LYS A 76 3.18 20.85 -10.73
N TYR A 77 3.87 20.89 -9.57
CA TYR A 77 3.29 21.28 -8.28
C TYR A 77 4.30 22.09 -7.45
N PRO A 78 4.52 23.39 -7.74
CA PRO A 78 5.61 24.18 -7.13
C PRO A 78 5.44 24.42 -5.61
N GLU A 79 4.20 24.42 -5.10
CA GLU A 79 3.88 24.71 -3.68
C GLU A 79 3.63 23.44 -2.85
N MET A 80 3.97 22.26 -3.39
CA MET A 80 3.68 21.00 -2.71
C MET A 80 4.77 20.68 -1.69
N ARG A 81 4.36 20.19 -0.51
CA ARG A 81 5.23 19.52 0.44
C ARG A 81 5.24 18.02 0.17
N TYR A 82 6.23 17.33 0.70
CA TYR A 82 6.44 15.93 0.33
C TYR A 82 6.42 15.00 1.54
N LEU A 83 5.96 13.75 1.32
CA LEU A 83 6.09 12.65 2.27
C LEU A 83 7.16 11.71 1.74
N ALA A 84 8.19 11.44 2.53
CA ALA A 84 9.19 10.42 2.21
C ALA A 84 8.53 9.03 2.33
N TYR A 85 8.36 8.34 1.21
CA TYR A 85 7.66 7.05 1.17
C TYR A 85 8.63 5.90 0.96
N PHE A 86 8.94 5.22 2.04
CA PHE A 86 9.75 4.02 2.08
C PHE A 86 8.87 2.82 1.69
N GLN A 87 8.91 2.39 0.42
CA GLN A 87 8.00 1.35 -0.08
C GLN A 87 8.69 0.15 -0.72
N SER A 88 10.02 0.18 -0.91
CA SER A 88 10.73 -0.89 -1.60
C SER A 88 10.86 -2.12 -0.71
N TYR A 89 10.34 -3.26 -1.18
CA TYR A 89 10.36 -4.56 -0.48
C TYR A 89 9.79 -4.50 0.95
N THR A 90 10.68 -4.56 1.97
CA THR A 90 10.31 -4.51 3.39
C THR A 90 11.19 -3.49 4.08
N SER A 91 10.67 -2.27 4.22
CA SER A 91 11.46 -1.12 4.65
C SER A 91 11.91 -1.16 6.12
N THR A 92 11.42 -2.13 6.89
CA THR A 92 11.80 -2.35 8.30
C THR A 92 12.60 -3.65 8.51
N ASN A 93 13.04 -4.31 7.41
CA ASN A 93 13.87 -5.50 7.49
C ASN A 93 15.35 -5.08 7.46
N GLY A 94 15.98 -4.99 8.62
CA GLY A 94 17.38 -4.59 8.75
C GLY A 94 17.78 -4.25 10.18
N ASP A 95 19.01 -3.77 10.34
CA ASP A 95 19.52 -3.27 11.62
C ASP A 95 18.72 -2.03 12.05
N VAL A 96 18.24 -2.02 13.30
CA VAL A 96 17.32 -0.97 13.80
C VAL A 96 17.98 0.41 13.80
N ASP A 97 19.26 0.52 14.15
CA ASP A 97 19.94 1.81 14.19
C ASP A 97 20.21 2.35 12.78
N ALA A 98 20.57 1.47 11.84
CA ALA A 98 20.71 1.83 10.42
C ALA A 98 19.38 2.29 9.81
N LEU A 99 18.27 1.58 10.08
CA LEU A 99 16.93 1.97 9.66
C LEU A 99 16.54 3.34 10.21
N MET A 100 16.75 3.55 11.52
CA MET A 100 16.44 4.83 12.16
C MET A 100 17.32 5.98 11.66
N ALA A 101 18.57 5.73 11.25
CA ALA A 101 19.40 6.74 10.61
C ALA A 101 18.78 7.21 9.29
N GLN A 102 18.30 6.29 8.44
CA GLN A 102 17.63 6.61 7.18
C GLN A 102 16.29 7.37 7.40
N PHE A 103 15.49 6.96 8.37
CA PHE A 103 14.22 7.63 8.68
C PHE A 103 14.44 9.04 9.24
N ARG A 104 15.47 9.23 10.08
CA ARG A 104 15.86 10.55 10.59
C ARG A 104 16.45 11.45 9.49
N GLU A 105 17.22 10.90 8.56
CA GLU A 105 17.71 11.62 7.39
C GLU A 105 16.54 12.18 6.57
N ALA A 106 15.54 11.34 6.27
CA ALA A 106 14.33 11.79 5.58
C ALA A 106 13.55 12.87 6.37
N ALA A 107 13.40 12.67 7.69
CA ALA A 107 12.69 13.61 8.56
C ALA A 107 13.40 14.97 8.68
N ALA A 108 14.73 15.01 8.54
CA ALA A 108 15.52 16.24 8.61
C ALA A 108 15.50 17.04 7.30
N HIS A 109 15.02 16.46 6.20
CA HIS A 109 14.98 17.11 4.89
C HIS A 109 13.92 18.21 4.86
N SER A 110 14.31 19.45 4.51
CA SER A 110 13.45 20.66 4.59
C SER A 110 12.18 20.59 3.74
N GLY A 111 12.19 19.85 2.63
CA GLY A 111 11.03 19.61 1.74
C GLY A 111 10.05 18.56 2.25
N VAL A 112 10.41 17.80 3.30
CA VAL A 112 9.62 16.69 3.83
C VAL A 112 8.70 17.15 4.96
N ALA A 113 7.43 16.80 4.85
CA ALA A 113 6.40 17.07 5.86
C ALA A 113 6.18 15.91 6.82
N GLY A 114 6.55 14.69 6.41
CA GLY A 114 6.37 13.47 7.17
C GLY A 114 6.91 12.25 6.43
N ILE A 115 6.82 11.10 7.08
CA ILE A 115 7.35 9.84 6.58
C ILE A 115 6.22 8.83 6.49
N VAL A 116 6.20 8.05 5.41
CA VAL A 116 5.34 6.88 5.26
C VAL A 116 6.23 5.65 5.09
N ILE A 117 6.03 4.62 5.89
CA ILE A 117 6.85 3.40 5.88
C ILE A 117 5.97 2.22 5.49
N GLY A 118 6.15 1.73 4.25
CA GLY A 118 5.53 0.51 3.77
C GLY A 118 6.35 -0.71 4.20
N THR A 119 5.71 -1.66 4.88
CA THR A 119 6.41 -2.84 5.40
C THR A 119 5.49 -4.05 5.54
N ARG A 120 6.06 -5.15 6.00
CA ARG A 120 5.36 -6.38 6.38
C ARG A 120 4.96 -6.32 7.85
N PRO A 121 3.80 -6.88 8.24
CA PRO A 121 3.37 -6.87 9.64
C PRO A 121 4.30 -7.67 10.56
N ASP A 122 4.92 -8.74 10.06
CA ASP A 122 5.86 -9.59 10.79
C ASP A 122 7.30 -9.03 10.87
N CYS A 123 7.52 -7.81 10.35
CA CYS A 123 8.82 -7.14 10.35
C CYS A 123 8.81 -5.81 11.13
N MET A 124 8.04 -5.76 12.22
CA MET A 124 8.00 -4.59 13.10
C MET A 124 8.40 -5.00 14.54
N PRO A 125 9.69 -5.07 14.85
CA PRO A 125 10.14 -5.37 16.20
C PRO A 125 9.82 -4.22 17.17
N ASP A 126 9.58 -4.53 18.45
CA ASP A 126 9.20 -3.57 19.48
C ASP A 126 10.21 -2.45 19.64
N GLU A 127 11.50 -2.74 19.53
CA GLU A 127 12.56 -1.73 19.60
C GLU A 127 12.41 -0.68 18.49
N LEU A 128 12.20 -1.11 17.24
CA LEU A 128 12.00 -0.19 16.12
C LEU A 128 10.72 0.61 16.29
N LEU A 129 9.63 -0.05 16.68
CA LEU A 129 8.33 0.59 16.90
C LEU A 129 8.44 1.69 17.96
N SER A 130 9.10 1.42 19.08
CA SER A 130 9.36 2.40 20.14
C SER A 130 10.13 3.63 19.63
N LYS A 131 11.20 3.41 18.85
CA LYS A 131 11.98 4.50 18.22
C LYS A 131 11.17 5.29 17.20
N LEU A 132 10.28 4.64 16.44
CA LEU A 132 9.37 5.30 15.50
C LEU A 132 8.30 6.11 16.23
N ALA A 133 7.78 5.62 17.36
CA ALA A 133 6.85 6.37 18.20
C ALA A 133 7.50 7.65 18.77
N GLU A 134 8.78 7.58 19.15
CA GLU A 134 9.52 8.77 19.55
C GLU A 134 9.70 9.75 18.38
N LEU A 135 10.04 9.26 17.19
CA LEU A 135 10.16 10.08 15.98
C LEU A 135 8.82 10.74 15.62
N ASN A 136 7.70 10.01 15.77
CA ASN A 136 6.35 10.51 15.48
C ASN A 136 5.93 11.73 16.33
N ARG A 137 6.55 11.94 17.50
CA ARG A 137 6.30 13.15 18.31
C ARG A 137 6.87 14.42 17.70
N ARG A 138 7.80 14.31 16.74
CA ARG A 138 8.51 15.44 16.12
C ARG A 138 8.20 15.58 14.63
N THR A 139 7.97 14.46 13.96
CA THR A 139 7.70 14.38 12.52
C THR A 139 6.62 13.35 12.31
N SER A 140 5.57 13.68 11.61
CA SER A 140 4.47 12.75 11.33
C SER A 140 4.98 11.47 10.67
N VAL A 141 4.72 10.32 11.28
CA VAL A 141 5.05 8.99 10.76
C VAL A 141 3.75 8.23 10.52
N ILE A 142 3.63 7.59 9.37
CA ILE A 142 2.52 6.71 9.00
C ILE A 142 3.12 5.35 8.67
N ILE A 143 2.57 4.27 9.22
CA ILE A 143 2.97 2.90 8.88
C ILE A 143 1.92 2.28 7.97
N GLU A 144 2.34 1.76 6.82
CA GLU A 144 1.48 1.03 5.89
C GLU A 144 1.90 -0.46 5.89
N TYR A 145 1.04 -1.34 6.41
CA TYR A 145 1.29 -2.79 6.39
C TYR A 145 0.69 -3.46 5.17
N GLY A 146 1.48 -4.29 4.49
CA GLY A 146 0.98 -5.19 3.45
C GLY A 146 0.30 -6.39 4.08
N ALA A 147 -0.99 -6.30 4.36
CA ALA A 147 -1.82 -7.39 4.86
C ALA A 147 -2.24 -8.35 3.75
N GLU A 148 -2.56 -7.83 2.61
CA GLU A 148 -3.01 -8.44 1.35
C GLU A 148 -4.39 -9.11 1.44
N SER A 149 -4.63 -9.98 2.44
CA SER A 149 -5.88 -10.70 2.72
C SER A 149 -6.00 -11.01 4.21
N ALA A 150 -7.22 -11.24 4.70
CA ALA A 150 -7.48 -11.77 6.04
C ALA A 150 -7.54 -13.31 6.08
N HIS A 151 -7.44 -13.98 4.94
CA HIS A 151 -7.54 -15.44 4.83
C HIS A 151 -6.16 -16.09 4.85
N ASN A 152 -5.81 -16.82 5.91
CA ASN A 152 -4.50 -17.46 6.04
C ASN A 152 -4.22 -18.49 4.93
N ALA A 153 -5.25 -19.18 4.42
CA ALA A 153 -5.10 -20.07 3.28
C ALA A 153 -4.66 -19.33 2.01
N THR A 154 -5.22 -18.15 1.75
CA THR A 154 -4.80 -17.27 0.65
C THR A 154 -3.38 -16.78 0.87
N LEU A 155 -3.05 -16.30 2.08
CA LEU A 155 -1.69 -15.83 2.41
C LEU A 155 -0.64 -16.93 2.19
N GLN A 156 -0.96 -18.19 2.54
CA GLN A 156 -0.11 -19.33 2.27
C GLN A 156 0.02 -19.61 0.77
N LEU A 157 -1.10 -19.61 0.03
CA LEU A 157 -1.11 -19.86 -1.42
C LEU A 157 -0.26 -18.85 -2.20
N ILE A 158 -0.31 -17.58 -1.80
CA ILE A 158 0.48 -16.51 -2.45
C ILE A 158 1.91 -16.41 -1.91
N ASN A 159 2.35 -17.36 -1.09
CA ASN A 159 3.68 -17.36 -0.45
C ASN A 159 3.96 -16.09 0.35
N ARG A 160 2.97 -15.61 1.14
CA ARG A 160 3.13 -14.37 1.91
C ARG A 160 4.00 -14.55 3.16
N CYS A 161 4.06 -15.74 3.72
CA CYS A 161 4.86 -16.13 4.90
C CYS A 161 4.54 -15.37 6.19
N HIS A 162 3.39 -14.75 6.32
CA HIS A 162 2.83 -14.26 7.59
C HIS A 162 1.35 -14.61 7.65
N THR A 163 0.76 -14.50 8.84
CA THR A 163 -0.66 -14.76 9.08
C THR A 163 -1.45 -13.46 9.31
N TRP A 164 -2.78 -13.58 9.28
CA TRP A 164 -3.66 -12.46 9.61
C TRP A 164 -3.49 -12.01 11.07
N GLU A 165 -3.27 -12.95 11.99
CA GLU A 165 -3.06 -12.66 13.41
C GLU A 165 -1.81 -11.80 13.64
N GLN A 166 -0.76 -12.01 12.86
CA GLN A 166 0.44 -11.15 12.88
C GLN A 166 0.13 -9.74 12.36
N THR A 167 -0.79 -9.62 11.39
CA THR A 167 -1.28 -8.30 10.95
C THR A 167 -2.06 -7.60 12.07
N VAL A 168 -2.97 -8.31 12.73
CA VAL A 168 -3.76 -7.78 13.87
C VAL A 168 -2.85 -7.30 15.00
N ASP A 169 -1.84 -8.08 15.35
CA ASP A 169 -0.86 -7.73 16.38
C ASP A 169 -0.08 -6.46 16.00
N ALA A 170 0.52 -6.44 14.81
CA ALA A 170 1.31 -5.29 14.35
C ALA A 170 0.49 -4.00 14.30
N VAL A 171 -0.73 -4.06 13.76
CA VAL A 171 -1.66 -2.92 13.73
C VAL A 171 -1.98 -2.43 15.13
N SER A 172 -2.32 -3.36 16.03
CA SER A 172 -2.72 -3.02 17.41
C SER A 172 -1.59 -2.36 18.20
N ARG A 173 -0.36 -2.90 18.11
CA ARG A 173 0.82 -2.32 18.77
C ARG A 173 1.13 -0.93 18.20
N THR A 174 1.12 -0.78 16.87
CA THR A 174 1.43 0.49 16.21
C THR A 174 0.41 1.58 16.53
N ALA A 175 -0.88 1.26 16.50
CA ALA A 175 -1.95 2.19 16.83
C ALA A 175 -1.92 2.60 18.32
N LYS A 176 -1.59 1.65 19.22
CA LYS A 176 -1.41 1.92 20.67
C LYS A 176 -0.32 2.95 20.93
N ASP A 177 0.73 2.95 20.11
CA ASP A 177 1.83 3.93 20.21
C ASP A 177 1.51 5.26 19.51
N GLY A 178 0.26 5.46 19.07
CA GLY A 178 -0.23 6.71 18.49
C GLY A 178 0.27 6.98 17.07
N ILE A 179 0.72 5.95 16.35
CA ILE A 179 1.14 6.06 14.97
C ILE A 179 -0.04 5.67 14.06
N PRO A 180 -0.47 6.52 13.11
CA PRO A 180 -1.49 6.16 12.14
C PRO A 180 -1.10 4.93 11.31
N VAL A 181 -2.03 3.99 11.17
CA VAL A 181 -1.81 2.74 10.43
C VAL A 181 -2.63 2.72 9.17
N GLY A 182 -1.99 2.35 8.05
CA GLY A 182 -2.64 1.98 6.81
C GLY A 182 -2.48 0.49 6.51
N LEU A 183 -3.44 -0.08 5.79
CA LEU A 183 -3.35 -1.44 5.27
C LEU A 183 -3.36 -1.46 3.75
N HIS A 184 -2.55 -2.34 3.16
CA HIS A 184 -2.64 -2.70 1.75
C HIS A 184 -3.37 -4.03 1.62
N LEU A 185 -4.34 -4.09 0.71
CA LEU A 185 -5.12 -5.27 0.39
C LEU A 185 -5.11 -5.50 -1.12
N ILE A 186 -5.06 -6.76 -1.52
CA ILE A 186 -5.15 -7.16 -2.93
C ILE A 186 -6.47 -7.86 -3.15
N LEU A 187 -7.26 -7.36 -4.09
CA LEU A 187 -8.53 -7.93 -4.49
C LEU A 187 -8.35 -8.82 -5.72
N GLY A 188 -8.96 -10.01 -5.69
CA GLY A 188 -8.86 -11.01 -6.75
C GLY A 188 -7.65 -11.93 -6.62
N LEU A 189 -7.15 -12.14 -5.39
CA LEU A 189 -6.09 -13.14 -5.13
C LEU A 189 -6.54 -14.55 -5.53
N PRO A 190 -5.61 -15.42 -5.96
CA PRO A 190 -5.97 -16.77 -6.36
C PRO A 190 -6.78 -17.51 -5.28
N GLY A 191 -7.90 -18.10 -5.69
CA GLY A 191 -8.79 -18.86 -4.80
C GLY A 191 -9.73 -18.00 -3.96
N GLU A 192 -9.66 -16.67 -4.00
CA GLU A 192 -10.61 -15.81 -3.30
C GLU A 192 -11.88 -15.55 -4.11
N THR A 193 -13.01 -15.79 -3.46
CA THR A 193 -14.33 -15.36 -3.94
C THR A 193 -14.59 -13.90 -3.56
N GLN A 194 -15.59 -13.28 -4.21
CA GLN A 194 -16.06 -11.94 -3.82
C GLN A 194 -16.46 -11.88 -2.34
N GLN A 195 -17.09 -12.94 -1.82
CA GLN A 195 -17.49 -13.02 -0.41
C GLN A 195 -16.27 -12.99 0.51
N MET A 196 -15.21 -13.72 0.21
CA MET A 196 -13.96 -13.71 0.99
C MET A 196 -13.29 -12.32 0.99
N MET A 197 -13.29 -11.61 -0.15
CA MET A 197 -12.78 -10.24 -0.21
C MET A 197 -13.59 -9.29 0.69
N LEU A 198 -14.92 -9.45 0.74
CA LEU A 198 -15.77 -8.67 1.63
C LEU A 198 -15.58 -9.06 3.11
N GLU A 199 -15.35 -10.33 3.42
CA GLU A 199 -14.98 -10.78 4.78
C GLU A 199 -13.64 -10.18 5.22
N THR A 200 -12.68 -10.01 4.30
CA THR A 200 -11.45 -9.26 4.57
C THR A 200 -11.73 -7.81 4.95
N VAL A 201 -12.70 -7.15 4.29
CA VAL A 201 -13.12 -5.78 4.67
C VAL A 201 -13.76 -5.76 6.06
N ASP A 202 -14.56 -6.76 6.42
CA ASP A 202 -15.13 -6.87 7.78
C ASP A 202 -14.04 -7.04 8.84
N ALA A 203 -13.06 -7.90 8.56
CA ALA A 203 -11.94 -8.11 9.45
C ALA A 203 -11.11 -6.82 9.64
N VAL A 204 -10.93 -6.05 8.58
CA VAL A 204 -10.28 -4.73 8.60
C VAL A 204 -11.07 -3.71 9.41
N ASN A 205 -12.41 -3.73 9.34
CA ASN A 205 -13.27 -2.85 10.13
C ASN A 205 -13.11 -3.02 11.65
N ALA A 206 -12.65 -4.18 12.11
CA ALA A 206 -12.38 -4.44 13.53
C ALA A 206 -11.04 -3.85 14.01
N LEU A 207 -10.19 -3.35 13.11
CA LEU A 207 -8.85 -2.88 13.43
C LEU A 207 -8.79 -1.35 13.61
N PRO A 208 -7.89 -0.84 14.47
CA PRO A 208 -7.66 0.60 14.67
C PRO A 208 -6.78 1.17 13.55
N ILE A 209 -7.26 1.12 12.30
CA ILE A 209 -6.56 1.68 11.15
C ILE A 209 -7.15 3.03 10.73
N ALA A 210 -6.32 3.87 10.15
CA ALA A 210 -6.69 5.18 9.62
C ALA A 210 -6.94 5.14 8.11
N THR A 211 -6.21 4.28 7.38
CA THR A 211 -6.30 4.23 5.92
C THR A 211 -6.26 2.79 5.38
N VAL A 212 -6.85 2.60 4.21
CA VAL A 212 -6.74 1.37 3.44
C VAL A 212 -6.42 1.66 1.98
N LYS A 213 -5.60 0.83 1.37
CA LYS A 213 -5.20 0.91 -0.02
C LYS A 213 -5.54 -0.41 -0.71
N PHE A 214 -6.46 -0.35 -1.67
CA PHE A 214 -6.82 -1.50 -2.47
C PHE A 214 -5.97 -1.57 -3.74
N HIS A 215 -5.63 -2.79 -4.12
CA HIS A 215 -4.97 -3.14 -5.35
C HIS A 215 -5.79 -4.23 -6.05
N GLN A 216 -6.17 -4.03 -7.32
CA GLN A 216 -6.59 -5.19 -8.10
C GLN A 216 -5.38 -6.10 -8.32
N LEU A 217 -5.59 -7.39 -8.27
CA LEU A 217 -4.52 -8.31 -8.64
C LEU A 217 -4.08 -8.05 -10.08
N GLN A 218 -2.77 -7.92 -10.28
CA GLN A 218 -2.15 -7.78 -11.59
C GLN A 218 -1.22 -8.95 -11.85
N ILE A 219 -1.33 -9.55 -13.02
CA ILE A 219 -0.36 -10.52 -13.53
C ILE A 219 0.76 -9.73 -14.17
N VAL A 220 1.94 -9.76 -13.56
CA VAL A 220 3.11 -8.96 -13.94
C VAL A 220 4.21 -9.88 -14.47
N ARG A 221 4.85 -9.51 -15.55
CA ARG A 221 5.98 -10.26 -16.14
C ARG A 221 7.07 -10.53 -15.11
N GLY A 222 7.68 -11.72 -15.22
CA GLY A 222 8.78 -12.13 -14.34
C GLY A 222 8.35 -12.61 -12.96
N THR A 223 7.06 -12.61 -12.64
CA THR A 223 6.53 -13.15 -11.38
C THR A 223 6.28 -14.64 -11.45
N ALA A 224 6.28 -15.32 -10.29
CA ALA A 224 5.89 -16.73 -10.20
C ALA A 224 4.41 -16.92 -10.60
N LEU A 225 3.55 -15.96 -10.26
CA LEU A 225 2.15 -15.94 -10.65
C LEU A 225 1.99 -15.96 -12.19
N ALA A 226 2.74 -15.11 -12.90
CA ALA A 226 2.66 -15.06 -14.35
C ALA A 226 3.03 -16.41 -14.98
N ARG A 227 4.08 -17.07 -14.48
CA ARG A 227 4.48 -18.40 -14.94
C ARG A 227 3.42 -19.46 -14.64
N ALA A 228 2.89 -19.49 -13.41
CA ALA A 228 1.89 -20.47 -13.02
C ALA A 228 0.59 -20.35 -13.84
N VAL A 229 0.19 -19.12 -14.19
CA VAL A 229 -0.98 -18.88 -15.06
C VAL A 229 -0.68 -19.31 -16.49
N GLU A 230 0.50 -19.02 -17.03
CA GLU A 230 0.92 -19.42 -18.38
C GLU A 230 1.01 -20.96 -18.53
N GLU A 231 1.51 -21.63 -17.50
CA GLU A 231 1.60 -23.11 -17.43
C GLU A 231 0.26 -23.78 -17.10
N GLY A 232 -0.79 -23.02 -16.79
CA GLY A 232 -2.11 -23.56 -16.41
C GLY A 232 -2.13 -24.26 -15.04
N THR A 233 -1.10 -24.06 -14.21
CA THR A 233 -1.02 -24.66 -12.85
C THR A 233 -1.74 -23.84 -11.80
N LEU A 234 -2.07 -22.57 -12.09
CA LEU A 234 -2.87 -21.70 -11.23
C LEU A 234 -3.87 -20.91 -12.07
N SER A 235 -5.13 -20.91 -11.65
CA SER A 235 -6.17 -20.07 -12.24
C SER A 235 -6.37 -18.81 -11.42
N VAL A 236 -6.60 -17.70 -12.09
CA VAL A 236 -6.90 -16.40 -11.50
C VAL A 236 -8.10 -15.80 -12.22
N ASP A 237 -9.10 -15.38 -11.45
CA ASP A 237 -10.23 -14.64 -12.02
C ASP A 237 -9.77 -13.23 -12.39
N THR A 238 -10.00 -12.86 -13.65
CA THR A 238 -9.71 -11.51 -14.13
C THR A 238 -11.01 -10.72 -14.22
N TYR A 239 -11.10 -9.65 -13.46
CA TYR A 239 -12.26 -8.76 -13.48
C TYR A 239 -12.21 -7.83 -14.69
N SER A 240 -13.34 -7.64 -15.36
CA SER A 240 -13.57 -6.46 -16.20
C SER A 240 -13.61 -5.20 -15.32
N VAL A 241 -13.53 -4.02 -15.95
CA VAL A 241 -13.62 -2.75 -15.21
C VAL A 241 -14.93 -2.64 -14.44
N ASP A 242 -16.06 -3.02 -15.07
CA ASP A 242 -17.40 -2.87 -14.49
C ASP A 242 -17.66 -3.87 -13.35
N GLU A 243 -17.17 -5.10 -13.46
CA GLU A 243 -17.22 -6.09 -12.36
C GLU A 243 -16.40 -5.61 -11.16
N TYR A 244 -15.20 -5.07 -11.42
CA TYR A 244 -14.35 -4.55 -10.34
C TYR A 244 -14.94 -3.28 -9.71
N ILE A 245 -15.59 -2.41 -10.49
CA ILE A 245 -16.34 -1.26 -9.95
C ILE A 245 -17.47 -1.75 -9.05
N SER A 246 -18.23 -2.77 -9.45
CA SER A 246 -19.33 -3.32 -8.63
C SER A 246 -18.82 -3.89 -7.30
N LEU A 247 -17.65 -4.58 -7.32
CA LEU A 247 -16.98 -5.02 -6.10
C LEU A 247 -16.56 -3.82 -5.23
N CYS A 248 -15.96 -2.78 -5.81
CA CYS A 248 -15.54 -1.58 -5.09
C CYS A 248 -16.73 -0.82 -4.48
N VAL A 249 -17.88 -0.77 -5.15
CA VAL A 249 -19.13 -0.23 -4.57
C VAL A 249 -19.54 -0.99 -3.32
N SER A 250 -19.56 -2.34 -3.39
CA SER A 250 -19.86 -3.18 -2.23
C SER A 250 -18.89 -2.94 -1.08
N ILE A 251 -17.60 -2.74 -1.38
CA ILE A 251 -16.57 -2.41 -0.39
C ILE A 251 -16.83 -1.04 0.24
N VAL A 252 -17.15 -0.01 -0.55
CA VAL A 252 -17.43 1.34 -0.04
C VAL A 252 -18.61 1.33 0.94
N TYR A 253 -19.67 0.58 0.66
CA TYR A 253 -20.81 0.48 1.57
C TYR A 253 -20.51 -0.33 2.85
N ARG A 254 -19.54 -1.24 2.79
CA ARG A 254 -19.19 -2.12 3.90
C ARG A 254 -18.10 -1.56 4.80
N LEU A 255 -17.19 -0.77 4.25
CA LEU A 255 -16.06 -0.19 4.97
C LEU A 255 -16.54 0.89 5.96
N ARG A 256 -15.98 0.88 7.17
CA ARG A 256 -16.21 1.93 8.17
C ARG A 256 -15.89 3.31 7.61
N ARG A 257 -16.74 4.29 7.86
CA ARG A 257 -16.67 5.64 7.28
C ARG A 257 -15.47 6.48 7.75
N ASP A 258 -14.88 6.15 8.88
CA ASP A 258 -13.70 6.82 9.43
C ASP A 258 -12.38 6.33 8.80
N ILE A 259 -12.38 5.19 8.12
CA ILE A 259 -11.22 4.67 7.39
C ILE A 259 -11.14 5.35 6.02
N ALA A 260 -10.03 6.06 5.77
CA ALA A 260 -9.82 6.70 4.48
C ALA A 260 -9.30 5.73 3.42
N ILE A 261 -9.84 5.82 2.20
CA ILE A 261 -9.39 5.01 1.07
C ILE A 261 -8.32 5.78 0.29
N ASP A 262 -7.08 5.23 0.24
CA ASP A 262 -5.98 5.81 -0.53
C ASP A 262 -6.21 5.65 -2.04
N ARG A 263 -6.55 4.44 -2.48
CA ARG A 263 -6.88 4.13 -3.87
C ARG A 263 -7.57 2.77 -3.99
N PHE A 264 -8.20 2.54 -5.13
CA PHE A 264 -8.85 1.27 -5.48
C PHE A 264 -8.05 0.42 -6.46
N THR A 265 -7.09 1.02 -7.17
CA THR A 265 -6.34 0.34 -8.24
C THR A 265 -4.85 0.64 -8.14
N SER A 266 -4.02 -0.29 -8.59
CA SER A 266 -2.60 -0.08 -8.82
C SER A 266 -2.30 0.10 -10.30
N GLN A 267 -1.14 0.69 -10.59
CA GLN A 267 -0.63 0.88 -11.94
C GLN A 267 0.74 0.22 -12.04
N THR A 268 0.87 -0.63 -13.05
CA THR A 268 2.13 -1.25 -13.45
C THR A 268 2.52 -0.72 -14.83
N PRO A 269 3.80 -0.48 -15.11
CA PRO A 269 4.27 -0.12 -16.45
C PRO A 269 3.73 -1.09 -17.51
N ALA A 270 3.30 -0.52 -18.65
CA ALA A 270 2.58 -1.27 -19.69
C ALA A 270 3.37 -2.47 -20.24
N GLU A 271 4.70 -2.36 -20.29
CA GLU A 271 5.63 -3.39 -20.73
C GLU A 271 5.71 -4.58 -19.75
N LEU A 272 5.45 -4.34 -18.46
CA LEU A 272 5.45 -5.37 -17.43
C LEU A 272 4.06 -5.98 -17.21
N LEU A 273 3.00 -5.25 -17.48
CA LEU A 273 1.62 -5.69 -17.22
C LEU A 273 1.17 -6.73 -18.26
N ILE A 274 0.74 -7.92 -17.79
CA ILE A 274 0.10 -8.94 -18.61
C ILE A 274 -1.43 -8.76 -18.55
N SER A 275 -2.01 -8.72 -17.34
CA SER A 275 -3.47 -8.64 -17.11
C SER A 275 -3.76 -8.07 -15.73
N PRO A 276 -4.94 -7.43 -15.53
CA PRO A 276 -5.88 -6.95 -16.53
C PRO A 276 -5.37 -5.68 -17.21
N ARG A 277 -5.64 -5.53 -18.50
CA ARG A 277 -5.26 -4.34 -19.28
C ARG A 277 -6.46 -3.41 -19.48
N TRP A 278 -6.87 -2.72 -18.44
CA TRP A 278 -8.01 -1.81 -18.51
C TRP A 278 -7.75 -0.49 -19.26
N GLY A 279 -6.48 -0.10 -19.40
CA GLY A 279 -6.11 1.16 -20.05
C GLY A 279 -6.54 2.41 -19.29
N LEU A 280 -6.91 2.29 -18.02
CA LEU A 280 -7.39 3.38 -17.17
C LEU A 280 -6.31 3.84 -16.19
N LYS A 281 -6.20 5.14 -16.00
CA LYS A 281 -5.46 5.74 -14.88
C LYS A 281 -6.32 5.72 -13.61
N ASN A 282 -5.70 5.76 -12.43
CA ASN A 282 -6.41 5.72 -11.14
C ASN A 282 -7.55 6.74 -11.06
N TYR A 283 -7.33 8.00 -11.48
CA TYR A 283 -8.37 9.02 -11.43
C TYR A 283 -9.55 8.74 -12.37
N GLN A 284 -9.30 8.09 -13.52
CA GLN A 284 -10.37 7.70 -14.45
C GLN A 284 -11.21 6.56 -13.88
N PHE A 285 -10.57 5.60 -13.22
CA PHE A 285 -11.27 4.55 -12.50
C PHE A 285 -12.13 5.13 -11.36
N THR A 286 -11.53 5.98 -10.52
CA THR A 286 -12.24 6.64 -9.41
C THR A 286 -13.45 7.45 -9.90
N HIS A 287 -13.32 8.16 -11.03
CA HIS A 287 -14.45 8.89 -11.61
C HIS A 287 -15.60 7.96 -12.01
N ARG A 288 -15.31 6.81 -12.64
CA ARG A 288 -16.36 5.81 -12.98
C ARG A 288 -17.00 5.21 -11.73
N LEU A 289 -16.21 4.90 -10.71
CA LEU A 289 -16.74 4.41 -9.44
C LEU A 289 -17.66 5.42 -8.77
N LEU A 290 -17.30 6.71 -8.72
CA LEU A 290 -18.13 7.76 -8.15
C LEU A 290 -19.44 7.93 -8.92
N HIS A 291 -19.43 7.80 -10.25
CA HIS A 291 -20.63 7.82 -11.07
C HIS A 291 -21.57 6.65 -10.71
N ARG A 292 -21.04 5.43 -10.59
CA ARG A 292 -21.83 4.25 -10.18
C ARG A 292 -22.41 4.41 -8.77
N LEU A 293 -21.63 4.93 -7.80
CA LEU A 293 -22.12 5.22 -6.45
C LEU A 293 -23.26 6.26 -6.46
N ALA A 294 -23.19 7.27 -7.34
CA ALA A 294 -24.24 8.27 -7.48
C ALA A 294 -25.54 7.68 -8.09
N GLU A 295 -25.40 6.81 -9.09
CA GLU A 295 -26.55 6.11 -9.69
C GLU A 295 -27.28 5.23 -8.66
N GLU A 296 -26.54 4.45 -7.85
CA GLU A 296 -27.12 3.60 -6.82
C GLU A 296 -27.78 4.42 -5.69
N ALA A 297 -27.15 5.51 -5.26
CA ALA A 297 -27.73 6.40 -4.25
C ALA A 297 -29.03 7.06 -4.74
N GLY A 298 -29.11 7.43 -6.04
CA GLY A 298 -30.33 8.00 -6.65
C GLY A 298 -31.45 6.99 -6.85
N GLN A 299 -31.16 5.68 -6.89
CA GLN A 299 -32.18 4.62 -6.98
C GLN A 299 -32.82 4.28 -5.62
N HIS A 300 -32.20 4.69 -4.52
CA HIS A 300 -32.65 4.44 -3.15
C HIS A 300 -33.25 5.69 -2.47
N SER A 301 -33.31 6.83 -3.18
CA SER A 301 -33.97 8.10 -2.77
C SER A 301 -35.33 8.24 -3.38
#